data_dd83918043d3a13b0bac00810ecf23a5
#
_entry.id   dd83918043d3a13b0bac00810ecf23a5
#
_cell.length_a   1.000
_cell.length_b   1.000
_cell.length_c   1.000
_cell.angle_alpha   90.00
_cell.angle_beta   90.00
_cell.angle_gamma   90.00
#
_symmetry.space_group_name_H-M   'P 1'
#
loop_
_entity.id
_entity.type
_entity.pdbx_description
1 polymer ?
#
loop_
_entity_poly.entity_id
_entity_poly.type
_entity_poly.pdbx_seq_one_letter_code
_entity_poly.pdbx_strand_id
1 'polypeptide(L)'
;HRNLGRRPLLPEWSTLILDEAHKLPEAARQMFGITLTAAEIHELIRVLRRERYLLASENLEEAAGPVLRELARPWDEDGTFSHFAPFLNRPNHTLELIQKQIGTILPHRTQRQLDQLRDKTALFLQEQRDMIFYTAEDSHGGTMLCATTPNLTDQLRQTLWRQQKPMILTSGTLAVGEDFRRFKEATGLLTDSRVRESVSLSPFAYSRNCLMYVSRLPAHQGAGQYYDSLTAEIAALLDAAHGHALVLFTSYAAMSAVKERLREQDLAYQLFTLGRNAVHTTKQFKNTPGGVLLATGAAWEGFDFPGDCVSLLVIPRLPFPIPDALKEKEREQYPTLHSFLRGIVVPEMQIKLRQGFGRAIHLETDTCVVAILDE
;
A
#
# COMPACT_ATOMS: atom_id res chain seq x y z
N HIS A 1 9.85 -7.29 17.22
CA HIS A 1 10.49 -7.01 18.53
C HIS A 1 11.14 -8.22 19.19
N ARG A 2 11.22 -9.36 18.51
CA ARG A 2 11.62 -10.62 19.15
C ARG A 2 13.10 -10.73 19.54
N ASN A 3 14.02 -9.94 19.01
CA ASN A 3 15.44 -10.32 19.13
C ASN A 3 16.44 -9.18 19.36
N LEU A 4 16.05 -8.03 19.84
CA LEU A 4 17.02 -6.93 19.90
C LEU A 4 17.51 -6.56 21.29
N GLY A 5 17.14 -7.29 22.37
CA GLY A 5 17.51 -6.90 23.73
C GLY A 5 17.07 -5.47 24.09
N ARG A 6 16.20 -4.88 23.28
CA ARG A 6 15.65 -3.55 23.50
C ARG A 6 14.36 -3.66 24.30
N ARG A 7 14.16 -2.71 25.21
CA ARG A 7 12.88 -2.54 25.90
C ARG A 7 11.75 -2.48 24.86
N PRO A 8 10.59 -3.13 25.14
CA PRO A 8 9.45 -3.05 24.24
C PRO A 8 9.10 -1.58 24.01
N LEU A 9 8.75 -1.22 22.74
CA LEU A 9 8.36 0.14 22.38
C LEU A 9 7.07 0.56 23.07
N LEU A 10 6.19 -0.39 23.34
CA LEU A 10 4.93 -0.17 24.04
C LEU A 10 5.07 -0.60 25.47
N PRO A 11 4.47 0.12 26.44
CA PRO A 11 4.38 -0.31 27.80
C PRO A 11 3.58 -1.61 27.94
N GLU A 12 3.66 -2.26 29.09
CA GLU A 12 2.75 -3.36 29.39
C GLU A 12 1.31 -2.87 29.37
N TRP A 13 0.45 -3.64 28.72
CA TRP A 13 -0.97 -3.30 28.55
C TRP A 13 -1.86 -4.44 29.07
N SER A 14 -3.03 -4.10 29.60
CA SER A 14 -4.06 -5.04 30.02
C SER A 14 -5.09 -5.29 28.91
N THR A 15 -5.37 -4.26 28.10
CA THR A 15 -6.31 -4.30 26.97
C THR A 15 -5.66 -3.59 25.79
N LEU A 16 -5.82 -4.13 24.59
CA LEU A 16 -5.32 -3.54 23.34
C LEU A 16 -6.50 -3.14 22.47
N ILE A 17 -6.50 -1.89 22.01
CA ILE A 17 -7.45 -1.40 21.01
C ILE A 17 -6.66 -1.11 19.75
N LEU A 18 -7.02 -1.78 18.65
CA LEU A 18 -6.46 -1.55 17.33
C LEU A 18 -7.53 -0.88 16.46
N ASP A 19 -7.35 0.40 16.23
CA ASP A 19 -8.14 1.14 15.25
C ASP A 19 -7.58 0.92 13.85
N GLU A 20 -8.41 1.06 12.84
CA GLU A 20 -8.09 0.71 11.44
C GLU A 20 -7.51 -0.70 11.30
N ALA A 21 -8.08 -1.64 12.05
CA ALA A 21 -7.57 -3.00 12.15
C ALA A 21 -7.60 -3.78 10.82
N HIS A 22 -8.30 -3.28 9.80
CA HIS A 22 -8.22 -3.82 8.43
C HIS A 22 -6.78 -3.80 7.88
N LYS A 23 -5.92 -2.92 8.38
CA LYS A 23 -4.48 -2.85 8.01
C LYS A 23 -3.61 -3.87 8.73
N LEU A 24 -4.15 -4.60 9.72
CA LEU A 24 -3.37 -5.57 10.51
C LEU A 24 -2.68 -6.65 9.66
N PRO A 25 -3.30 -7.26 8.63
CA PRO A 25 -2.63 -8.24 7.80
C PRO A 25 -1.42 -7.65 7.05
N GLU A 26 -1.54 -6.45 6.51
CA GLU A 26 -0.45 -5.76 5.82
C GLU A 26 0.68 -5.39 6.78
N ALA A 27 0.36 -4.76 7.91
CA ALA A 27 1.33 -4.42 8.94
C ALA A 27 2.06 -5.65 9.48
N ALA A 28 1.36 -6.79 9.60
CA ALA A 28 1.96 -8.05 10.01
C ALA A 28 2.91 -8.61 8.93
N ARG A 29 2.54 -8.53 7.65
CA ARG A 29 3.46 -8.90 6.55
C ARG A 29 4.74 -8.08 6.58
N GLN A 30 4.64 -6.77 6.75
CA GLN A 30 5.81 -5.88 6.87
C GLN A 30 6.65 -6.21 8.11
N MET A 31 6.03 -6.54 9.24
CA MET A 31 6.73 -6.83 10.50
C MET A 31 7.40 -8.21 10.50
N PHE A 32 6.77 -9.22 9.94
CA PHE A 32 7.28 -10.60 9.88
C PHE A 32 8.05 -10.88 8.59
N GLY A 33 7.90 -10.03 7.59
CA GLY A 33 8.64 -10.09 6.35
C GLY A 33 10.10 -9.69 6.50
N ILE A 34 10.87 -10.04 5.51
CA ILE A 34 12.28 -9.64 5.36
C ILE A 34 12.32 -8.65 4.21
N THR A 35 12.95 -7.51 4.44
CA THR A 35 13.12 -6.48 3.41
C THR A 35 14.59 -6.21 3.18
N LEU A 36 14.94 -5.86 1.94
CA LEU A 36 16.26 -5.38 1.54
C LEU A 36 16.10 -4.05 0.79
N THR A 37 16.73 -3.01 1.32
CA THR A 37 16.69 -1.65 0.78
C THR A 37 18.08 -1.16 0.38
N ALA A 38 18.14 -0.20 -0.52
CA ALA A 38 19.38 0.49 -0.87
C ALA A 38 20.03 1.15 0.36
N ALA A 39 19.20 1.69 1.28
CA ALA A 39 19.68 2.34 2.50
C ALA A 39 20.48 1.41 3.41
N GLU A 40 20.09 0.14 3.53
CA GLU A 40 20.80 -0.84 4.36
C GLU A 40 22.18 -1.15 3.79
N ILE A 41 22.30 -1.28 2.48
CA ILE A 41 23.59 -1.51 1.79
C ILE A 41 24.51 -0.29 1.97
N HIS A 42 23.99 0.90 1.73
CA HIS A 42 24.74 2.16 1.92
C HIS A 42 25.18 2.36 3.37
N GLU A 43 24.35 1.97 4.35
CA GLU A 43 24.71 2.10 5.75
C GLU A 43 25.88 1.20 6.12
N LEU A 44 25.90 -0.06 5.68
CA LEU A 44 27.04 -0.94 5.91
C LEU A 44 28.33 -0.41 5.27
N ILE A 45 28.27 0.05 3.99
CA ILE A 45 29.41 0.68 3.30
C ILE A 45 29.95 1.86 4.11
N ARG A 46 29.05 2.73 4.58
CA ARG A 46 29.40 3.92 5.38
C ARG A 46 30.03 3.55 6.72
N VAL A 47 29.50 2.52 7.40
CA VAL A 47 30.04 2.02 8.68
C VAL A 47 31.42 1.43 8.48
N LEU A 48 31.64 0.57 7.49
CA LEU A 48 32.95 0.01 7.18
C LEU A 48 33.99 1.12 6.90
N ARG A 49 33.61 2.14 6.13
CA ARG A 49 34.47 3.30 5.83
C ARG A 49 34.81 4.10 7.08
N ARG A 50 33.85 4.36 7.94
CA ARG A 50 34.04 5.09 9.20
C ARG A 50 34.95 4.33 10.16
N GLU A 51 34.85 3.00 10.20
CA GLU A 51 35.67 2.13 11.01
C GLU A 51 37.04 1.80 10.37
N ARG A 52 37.38 2.45 9.25
CA ARG A 52 38.64 2.36 8.49
C ARG A 52 38.88 1.01 7.81
N TYR A 53 37.84 0.22 7.54
CA TYR A 53 37.91 -0.96 6.68
C TYR A 53 37.70 -0.54 5.20
N LEU A 54 38.61 0.31 4.69
CA LEU A 54 38.45 1.00 3.41
C LEU A 54 38.30 0.01 2.23
N LEU A 55 39.20 -0.97 2.14
CA LEU A 55 39.16 -1.96 1.06
C LEU A 55 37.83 -2.75 1.06
N ALA A 56 37.33 -3.15 2.23
CA ALA A 56 36.05 -3.85 2.33
C ALA A 56 34.87 -2.94 1.91
N SER A 57 34.93 -1.66 2.27
CA SER A 57 33.90 -0.69 1.87
C SER A 57 33.89 -0.42 0.37
N GLU A 58 35.08 -0.29 -0.26
CA GLU A 58 35.22 -0.08 -1.71
C GLU A 58 34.77 -1.30 -2.50
N ASN A 59 35.20 -2.49 -2.10
CA ASN A 59 34.78 -3.74 -2.75
C ASN A 59 33.26 -3.94 -2.70
N LEU A 60 32.64 -3.64 -1.54
CA LEU A 60 31.19 -3.75 -1.39
C LEU A 60 30.45 -2.68 -2.23
N GLU A 61 30.94 -1.46 -2.25
CA GLU A 61 30.37 -0.37 -3.04
C GLU A 61 30.42 -0.67 -4.54
N GLU A 62 31.53 -1.19 -5.05
CA GLU A 62 31.66 -1.62 -6.42
C GLU A 62 30.73 -2.78 -6.76
N ALA A 63 30.71 -3.82 -5.92
CA ALA A 63 29.89 -5.01 -6.13
C ALA A 63 28.39 -4.70 -6.07
N ALA A 64 27.99 -3.81 -5.16
CA ALA A 64 26.59 -3.41 -4.97
C ALA A 64 26.12 -2.32 -5.95
N GLY A 65 27.02 -1.64 -6.67
CA GLY A 65 26.67 -0.54 -7.57
C GLY A 65 25.53 -0.86 -8.56
N PRO A 66 25.53 -2.02 -9.24
CA PRO A 66 24.42 -2.38 -10.13
C PRO A 66 23.07 -2.50 -9.40
N VAL A 67 22.98 -3.25 -8.30
CA VAL A 67 21.72 -3.42 -7.57
C VAL A 67 21.25 -2.11 -6.94
N LEU A 68 22.16 -1.26 -6.46
CA LEU A 68 21.82 0.04 -5.89
C LEU A 68 21.18 0.97 -6.94
N ARG A 69 21.63 0.93 -8.18
CA ARG A 69 21.01 1.69 -9.29
C ARG A 69 19.60 1.20 -9.59
N GLU A 70 19.40 -0.11 -9.59
CA GLU A 70 18.07 -0.68 -9.83
C GLU A 70 17.11 -0.36 -8.66
N LEU A 71 17.55 -0.50 -7.41
CA LEU A 71 16.74 -0.17 -6.23
C LEU A 71 16.43 1.33 -6.12
N ALA A 72 17.28 2.20 -6.68
CA ALA A 72 17.04 3.66 -6.69
C ALA A 72 16.01 4.11 -7.73
N ARG A 73 15.62 3.24 -8.67
CA ARG A 73 14.55 3.55 -9.62
C ARG A 73 13.22 3.71 -8.87
N PRO A 74 12.34 4.63 -9.33
CA PRO A 74 10.98 4.69 -8.81
C PRO A 74 10.35 3.31 -8.85
N TRP A 75 9.65 2.97 -7.78
CA TRP A 75 8.94 1.71 -7.72
C TRP A 75 7.87 1.65 -8.81
N ASP A 76 7.82 0.51 -9.50
CA ASP A 76 6.85 0.20 -10.54
C ASP A 76 6.01 -1.00 -10.08
N GLU A 77 4.69 -0.85 -10.09
CA GLU A 77 3.75 -1.90 -9.70
C GLU A 77 3.87 -3.16 -10.57
N ASP A 78 4.29 -3.01 -11.82
CA ASP A 78 4.53 -4.12 -12.76
C ASP A 78 5.93 -4.75 -12.60
N GLY A 79 6.76 -4.18 -11.73
CA GLY A 79 8.13 -4.64 -11.48
C GLY A 79 8.17 -5.99 -10.77
N THR A 80 8.73 -7.01 -11.40
CA THR A 80 8.87 -8.34 -10.83
C THR A 80 10.14 -8.50 -10.02
N PHE A 81 10.09 -9.23 -8.91
CA PHE A 81 11.26 -9.56 -8.09
C PHE A 81 12.38 -10.24 -8.89
N SER A 82 12.04 -11.11 -9.84
CA SER A 82 13.02 -11.86 -10.66
C SER A 82 13.98 -10.97 -11.45
N HIS A 83 13.60 -9.72 -11.72
CA HIS A 83 14.49 -8.73 -12.34
C HIS A 83 15.71 -8.42 -11.47
N PHE A 84 15.58 -8.44 -10.15
CA PHE A 84 16.63 -8.02 -9.22
C PHE A 84 17.58 -9.14 -8.81
N ALA A 85 17.15 -10.40 -8.87
CA ALA A 85 17.93 -11.54 -8.42
C ALA A 85 19.35 -11.61 -9.05
N PRO A 86 19.56 -11.39 -10.37
CA PRO A 86 20.89 -11.43 -10.98
C PRO A 86 21.86 -10.39 -10.39
N PHE A 87 21.36 -9.23 -9.97
CA PHE A 87 22.19 -8.14 -9.44
C PHE A 87 22.66 -8.39 -7.99
N LEU A 88 22.08 -9.36 -7.28
CA LEU A 88 22.44 -9.72 -5.91
C LEU A 88 23.63 -10.66 -5.79
N ASN A 89 24.03 -11.37 -6.85
CA ASN A 89 25.11 -12.36 -6.80
C ASN A 89 26.44 -11.75 -6.38
N ARG A 90 26.88 -10.65 -7.00
CA ARG A 90 28.15 -10.00 -6.69
C ARG A 90 28.19 -9.45 -5.25
N PRO A 91 27.21 -8.64 -4.81
CA PRO A 91 27.19 -8.17 -3.42
C PRO A 91 27.14 -9.31 -2.39
N ASN A 92 26.37 -10.38 -2.62
CA ASN A 92 26.33 -11.52 -1.70
C ASN A 92 27.70 -12.17 -1.56
N HIS A 93 28.34 -12.49 -2.69
CA HIS A 93 29.69 -13.07 -2.67
C HIS A 93 30.70 -12.14 -1.97
N THR A 94 30.63 -10.85 -2.20
CA THR A 94 31.51 -9.87 -1.56
C THR A 94 31.28 -9.82 -0.04
N LEU A 95 30.02 -9.88 0.42
CA LEU A 95 29.69 -9.94 1.85
C LEU A 95 30.24 -11.22 2.50
N GLU A 96 30.18 -12.36 1.81
CA GLU A 96 30.78 -13.61 2.29
C GLU A 96 32.30 -13.49 2.42
N LEU A 97 32.98 -12.87 1.44
CA LEU A 97 34.43 -12.63 1.50
C LEU A 97 34.80 -11.69 2.65
N ILE A 98 34.10 -10.60 2.84
CA ILE A 98 34.30 -9.66 3.94
C ILE A 98 34.13 -10.38 5.28
N GLN A 99 33.06 -11.17 5.44
CA GLN A 99 32.83 -11.97 6.64
C GLN A 99 33.99 -12.94 6.92
N LYS A 100 34.50 -13.59 5.88
CA LYS A 100 35.59 -14.57 6.00
C LYS A 100 36.93 -13.93 6.35
N GLN A 101 37.20 -12.73 5.83
CA GLN A 101 38.49 -12.05 5.97
C GLN A 101 38.58 -11.24 7.27
N ILE A 102 37.53 -10.51 7.62
CA ILE A 102 37.55 -9.55 8.72
C ILE A 102 36.40 -9.70 9.72
N GLY A 103 35.46 -10.63 9.49
CA GLY A 103 34.24 -10.75 10.32
C GLY A 103 34.53 -10.88 11.82
N THR A 104 35.57 -11.62 12.19
CA THR A 104 35.95 -11.83 13.61
C THR A 104 36.63 -10.64 14.28
N ILE A 105 37.14 -9.69 13.50
CA ILE A 105 37.81 -8.49 14.01
C ILE A 105 36.92 -7.24 13.95
N LEU A 106 35.76 -7.33 13.30
CA LEU A 106 34.80 -6.24 13.26
C LEU A 106 34.19 -5.99 14.66
N PRO A 107 33.87 -4.72 14.99
CA PRO A 107 33.05 -4.41 16.14
C PRO A 107 31.73 -5.18 16.11
N HIS A 108 31.27 -5.67 17.23
CA HIS A 108 30.10 -6.56 17.34
C HIS A 108 28.83 -6.03 16.66
N ARG A 109 28.66 -4.70 16.64
CA ARG A 109 27.54 -4.07 15.96
C ARG A 109 27.67 -4.18 14.43
N THR A 110 28.87 -3.92 13.92
CA THR A 110 29.17 -3.96 12.48
C THR A 110 29.14 -5.38 11.97
N GLN A 111 29.66 -6.33 12.75
CA GLN A 111 29.55 -7.76 12.45
C GLN A 111 28.10 -8.21 12.29
N ARG A 112 27.21 -7.81 13.23
CA ARG A 112 25.78 -8.11 13.10
C ARG A 112 25.12 -7.48 11.86
N GLN A 113 25.50 -6.27 11.49
CA GLN A 113 25.00 -5.63 10.28
C GLN A 113 25.45 -6.37 9.02
N LEU A 114 26.72 -6.79 8.99
CA LEU A 114 27.28 -7.59 7.91
C LEU A 114 26.55 -8.94 7.78
N ASP A 115 26.40 -9.67 8.90
CA ASP A 115 25.69 -10.95 8.93
C ASP A 115 24.25 -10.81 8.47
N GLN A 116 23.53 -9.79 8.97
CA GLN A 116 22.15 -9.53 8.59
C GLN A 116 22.01 -9.24 7.10
N LEU A 117 22.88 -8.41 6.52
CA LEU A 117 22.83 -8.05 5.10
C LEU A 117 23.19 -9.26 4.22
N ARG A 118 24.21 -10.04 4.61
CA ARG A 118 24.60 -11.28 3.94
C ARG A 118 23.45 -12.29 3.93
N ASP A 119 22.84 -12.53 5.09
CA ASP A 119 21.74 -13.50 5.21
C ASP A 119 20.52 -13.07 4.39
N LYS A 120 20.22 -11.75 4.35
CA LYS A 120 19.18 -11.20 3.49
C LYS A 120 19.48 -11.40 2.01
N THR A 121 20.68 -11.04 1.55
CA THR A 121 21.06 -11.20 0.13
C THR A 121 21.07 -12.66 -0.28
N ALA A 122 21.52 -13.56 0.59
CA ALA A 122 21.49 -15.01 0.34
C ALA A 122 20.04 -15.53 0.25
N LEU A 123 19.14 -15.08 1.12
CA LEU A 123 17.73 -15.44 1.08
C LEU A 123 17.09 -15.06 -0.28
N PHE A 124 17.31 -13.82 -0.72
CA PHE A 124 16.78 -13.32 -2.00
C PHE A 124 17.38 -14.01 -3.22
N LEU A 125 18.58 -14.58 -3.11
CA LEU A 125 19.20 -15.36 -4.19
C LEU A 125 18.68 -16.80 -4.27
N GLN A 126 18.36 -17.41 -3.14
CA GLN A 126 17.99 -18.83 -3.08
C GLN A 126 16.52 -19.10 -3.38
N GLU A 127 15.68 -18.06 -3.44
CA GLU A 127 14.24 -18.14 -3.70
C GLU A 127 13.59 -19.35 -3.03
N GLN A 128 13.65 -19.39 -1.70
CA GLN A 128 13.10 -20.52 -0.92
C GLN A 128 11.63 -20.74 -1.26
N ARG A 129 11.24 -21.98 -1.56
CA ARG A 129 9.89 -22.36 -1.99
C ARG A 129 8.78 -22.00 -1.00
N ASP A 130 9.14 -21.84 0.27
CA ASP A 130 8.20 -21.55 1.36
C ASP A 130 8.03 -20.04 1.60
N MET A 131 8.59 -19.20 0.75
CA MET A 131 8.46 -17.74 0.84
C MET A 131 7.91 -17.14 -0.45
N ILE A 132 7.27 -16.00 -0.31
CA ILE A 132 6.76 -15.19 -1.42
C ILE A 132 7.68 -13.99 -1.55
N PHE A 133 8.28 -13.83 -2.73
CA PHE A 133 9.17 -12.73 -3.07
C PHE A 133 8.43 -11.72 -3.93
N TYR A 134 8.54 -10.44 -3.57
CA TYR A 134 7.89 -9.35 -4.29
C TYR A 134 8.67 -8.05 -4.10
N THR A 135 8.27 -7.01 -4.84
CA THR A 135 8.81 -5.66 -4.70
C THR A 135 7.78 -4.74 -4.06
N ALA A 136 8.25 -3.70 -3.36
CA ALA A 136 7.39 -2.66 -2.82
C ALA A 136 8.10 -1.31 -2.87
N GLU A 137 7.35 -0.23 -2.73
CA GLU A 137 7.90 1.12 -2.61
C GLU A 137 8.60 1.30 -1.27
N ASP A 138 9.81 1.86 -1.29
CA ASP A 138 10.52 2.24 -0.07
C ASP A 138 10.07 3.62 0.43
N SER A 139 10.57 4.04 1.60
CA SER A 139 10.23 5.33 2.22
C SER A 139 10.68 6.56 1.41
N HIS A 140 11.45 6.37 0.35
CA HIS A 140 12.00 7.42 -0.51
C HIS A 140 11.46 7.38 -1.93
N GLY A 141 10.50 6.50 -2.21
CA GLY A 141 9.92 6.30 -3.55
C GLY A 141 10.75 5.40 -4.45
N GLY A 142 11.79 4.77 -3.93
CA GLY A 142 12.57 3.74 -4.62
C GLY A 142 11.95 2.35 -4.45
N THR A 143 12.62 1.35 -5.00
CA THR A 143 12.20 -0.05 -4.89
C THR A 143 12.86 -0.74 -3.71
N MET A 144 12.12 -1.48 -2.91
CA MET A 144 12.66 -2.44 -1.94
C MET A 144 12.27 -3.87 -2.31
N LEU A 145 13.16 -4.81 -2.02
CA LEU A 145 12.87 -6.23 -2.15
C LEU A 145 12.24 -6.74 -0.87
N CYS A 146 11.20 -7.53 -1.02
CA CYS A 146 10.42 -8.07 0.09
C CYS A 146 10.32 -9.59 -0.03
N ALA A 147 10.39 -10.25 1.12
CA ALA A 147 10.10 -11.67 1.23
C ALA A 147 9.19 -11.91 2.45
N THR A 148 8.12 -12.66 2.28
CA THR A 148 7.17 -12.97 3.34
C THR A 148 6.79 -14.45 3.34
N THR A 149 6.36 -14.94 4.50
CA THR A 149 5.82 -16.29 4.61
C THR A 149 4.34 -16.32 4.20
N PRO A 150 3.87 -17.35 3.50
CA PRO A 150 2.44 -17.53 3.24
C PRO A 150 1.63 -17.75 4.54
N ASN A 151 2.27 -18.24 5.61
CA ASN A 151 1.62 -18.57 6.88
C ASN A 151 1.59 -17.40 7.88
N LEU A 152 1.15 -16.23 7.44
CA LEU A 152 0.99 -15.05 8.28
C LEU A 152 0.05 -15.29 9.47
N THR A 153 -1.01 -16.06 9.25
CA THR A 153 -2.01 -16.42 10.26
C THR A 153 -1.40 -17.16 11.45
N ASP A 154 -0.46 -18.07 11.20
CA ASP A 154 0.23 -18.82 12.26
C ASP A 154 1.17 -17.90 13.05
N GLN A 155 1.80 -16.96 12.39
CA GLN A 155 2.65 -15.96 13.07
C GLN A 155 1.82 -15.03 13.96
N LEU A 156 0.68 -14.55 13.49
CA LEU A 156 -0.25 -13.76 14.31
C LEU A 156 -0.79 -14.57 15.48
N ARG A 157 -1.13 -15.84 15.26
CA ARG A 157 -1.59 -16.75 16.31
C ARG A 157 -0.55 -16.94 17.40
N GLN A 158 0.70 -17.16 17.02
CA GLN A 158 1.80 -17.39 17.98
C GLN A 158 2.25 -16.12 18.71
N THR A 159 2.04 -14.94 18.15
CA THR A 159 2.52 -13.67 18.70
C THR A 159 1.43 -12.86 19.36
N LEU A 160 0.39 -12.49 18.61
CA LEU A 160 -0.64 -11.55 19.05
C LEU A 160 -1.76 -12.29 19.81
N TRP A 161 -2.34 -13.34 19.21
CA TRP A 161 -3.50 -14.04 19.78
C TRP A 161 -3.16 -14.95 20.96
N ARG A 162 -1.89 -15.41 21.06
CA ARG A 162 -1.43 -16.23 22.19
C ARG A 162 -1.45 -15.50 23.53
N GLN A 163 -1.42 -14.18 23.53
CA GLN A 163 -1.31 -13.40 24.76
C GLN A 163 -2.56 -13.48 25.66
N GLN A 164 -3.69 -13.98 25.16
CA GLN A 164 -4.94 -14.15 25.90
C GLN A 164 -5.43 -12.89 26.63
N LYS A 165 -5.00 -11.72 26.20
CA LYS A 165 -5.44 -10.43 26.72
C LYS A 165 -6.63 -9.93 25.90
N PRO A 166 -7.58 -9.21 26.51
CA PRO A 166 -8.68 -8.60 25.76
C PRO A 166 -8.16 -7.68 24.66
N MET A 167 -8.73 -7.82 23.47
CA MET A 167 -8.40 -7.01 22.30
C MET A 167 -9.68 -6.55 21.63
N ILE A 168 -9.71 -5.28 21.23
CA ILE A 168 -10.78 -4.68 20.44
C ILE A 168 -10.16 -4.31 19.08
N LEU A 169 -10.73 -4.84 18.03
CA LEU A 169 -10.33 -4.56 16.66
C LEU A 169 -11.46 -3.75 16.02
N THR A 170 -11.18 -2.52 15.63
CA THR A 170 -12.18 -1.60 15.08
C THR A 170 -11.74 -1.06 13.72
N SER A 171 -12.67 -0.91 12.80
CA SER A 171 -12.51 -0.21 11.53
C SER A 171 -13.86 -0.08 10.83
N GLY A 172 -14.01 0.93 9.99
CA GLY A 172 -15.16 1.07 9.10
C GLY A 172 -15.29 -0.03 8.02
N THR A 173 -14.24 -0.87 7.84
CA THR A 173 -14.11 -1.79 6.69
C THR A 173 -13.63 -3.21 7.07
N LEU A 174 -13.87 -3.67 8.31
CA LEU A 174 -13.55 -5.05 8.71
C LEU A 174 -14.49 -6.09 8.10
N ALA A 175 -15.74 -5.70 7.85
CA ALA A 175 -16.76 -6.57 7.30
C ALA A 175 -17.16 -6.14 5.89
N VAL A 176 -17.53 -7.11 5.06
CA VAL A 176 -18.26 -6.88 3.81
C VAL A 176 -19.73 -7.19 4.09
N GLY A 177 -20.56 -6.13 4.15
CA GLY A 177 -21.88 -6.25 4.77
C GLY A 177 -21.74 -6.53 6.27
N GLU A 178 -22.19 -7.69 6.71
CA GLU A 178 -22.06 -8.19 8.09
C GLU A 178 -21.07 -9.36 8.20
N ASP A 179 -20.38 -9.72 7.12
CA ASP A 179 -19.47 -10.87 7.06
C ASP A 179 -18.03 -10.48 7.37
N PHE A 180 -17.51 -10.97 8.49
CA PHE A 180 -16.12 -10.81 8.94
C PHE A 180 -15.19 -11.94 8.46
N ARG A 181 -15.69 -12.91 7.70
CA ARG A 181 -14.93 -14.11 7.31
C ARG A 181 -13.59 -13.76 6.72
N ARG A 182 -13.55 -12.85 5.75
CA ARG A 182 -12.31 -12.46 5.06
C ARG A 182 -11.23 -11.95 6.02
N PHE A 183 -11.62 -11.05 6.92
CA PHE A 183 -10.70 -10.52 7.93
C PHE A 183 -10.22 -11.62 8.90
N LYS A 184 -11.11 -12.48 9.34
CA LYS A 184 -10.77 -13.59 10.24
C LYS A 184 -9.86 -14.61 9.56
N GLU A 185 -10.06 -14.92 8.29
CA GLU A 185 -9.17 -15.76 7.49
C GLU A 185 -7.77 -15.14 7.40
N ALA A 186 -7.68 -13.87 6.99
CA ALA A 186 -6.41 -13.18 6.84
C ALA A 186 -5.63 -13.01 8.15
N THR A 187 -6.30 -13.01 9.30
CA THR A 187 -5.69 -12.82 10.62
C THR A 187 -5.59 -14.09 11.47
N GLY A 188 -6.10 -15.23 10.98
CA GLY A 188 -6.08 -16.50 11.71
C GLY A 188 -7.10 -16.59 12.85
N LEU A 189 -8.15 -15.77 12.83
CA LEU A 189 -9.22 -15.72 13.82
C LEU A 189 -10.47 -16.54 13.43
N LEU A 190 -10.49 -17.15 12.23
CA LEU A 190 -11.69 -17.81 11.69
C LEU A 190 -12.25 -18.89 12.63
N THR A 191 -11.39 -19.67 13.28
CA THR A 191 -11.77 -20.78 14.15
C THR A 191 -11.65 -20.46 15.65
N ASP A 192 -11.37 -19.20 16.00
CA ASP A 192 -11.20 -18.81 17.41
C ASP A 192 -12.58 -18.53 18.04
N SER A 193 -13.03 -19.41 18.92
CA SER A 193 -14.34 -19.33 19.59
C SER A 193 -14.48 -18.14 20.56
N ARG A 194 -13.37 -17.47 20.90
CA ARG A 194 -13.37 -16.29 21.79
C ARG A 194 -13.81 -15.02 21.06
N VAL A 195 -13.76 -15.01 19.72
CA VAL A 195 -14.11 -13.84 18.91
C VAL A 195 -15.60 -13.53 19.05
N ARG A 196 -15.89 -12.25 19.24
CA ARG A 196 -17.22 -11.68 19.18
C ARG A 196 -17.24 -10.63 18.09
N GLU A 197 -18.29 -10.62 17.30
CA GLU A 197 -18.46 -9.75 16.14
C GLU A 197 -19.62 -8.79 16.41
N SER A 198 -19.45 -7.56 15.98
CA SER A 198 -20.51 -6.53 16.06
C SER A 198 -20.36 -5.57 14.90
N VAL A 199 -21.47 -5.23 14.26
CA VAL A 199 -21.56 -4.22 13.21
C VAL A 199 -22.45 -3.10 13.72
N SER A 200 -21.93 -1.86 13.67
CA SER A 200 -22.75 -0.67 13.89
C SER A 200 -23.15 -0.11 12.52
N LEU A 201 -24.41 0.19 12.35
CA LEU A 201 -24.90 0.85 11.14
C LEU A 201 -24.30 2.26 11.04
N SER A 202 -24.07 2.71 9.82
CA SER A 202 -23.67 4.08 9.56
C SER A 202 -24.76 5.06 10.03
N PRO A 203 -24.40 6.14 10.73
CA PRO A 203 -25.37 7.17 11.11
C PRO A 203 -25.87 7.99 9.90
N PHE A 204 -25.18 7.90 8.76
CA PHE A 204 -25.48 8.72 7.58
C PHE A 204 -26.64 8.17 6.77
N ALA A 205 -27.57 9.03 6.38
CA ALA A 205 -28.72 8.69 5.57
C ALA A 205 -28.36 8.70 4.06
N TYR A 206 -27.50 7.78 3.62
CA TYR A 206 -27.02 7.72 2.22
C TYR A 206 -28.13 7.72 1.17
N SER A 207 -29.28 7.10 1.45
CA SER A 207 -30.42 7.07 0.55
C SER A 207 -31.05 8.46 0.27
N ARG A 208 -30.79 9.43 1.16
CA ARG A 208 -31.27 10.81 1.01
C ARG A 208 -30.16 11.77 0.58
N ASN A 209 -28.97 11.53 1.06
CA ASN A 209 -27.86 12.48 0.99
C ASN A 209 -26.84 12.11 -0.12
N CYS A 210 -26.98 10.93 -0.74
CA CYS A 210 -26.06 10.50 -1.78
C CYS A 210 -26.82 10.13 -3.06
N LEU A 211 -26.45 10.76 -4.17
CA LEU A 211 -26.88 10.37 -5.52
C LEU A 211 -25.76 9.55 -6.17
N MET A 212 -26.08 8.34 -6.58
CA MET A 212 -25.12 7.52 -7.33
C MET A 212 -25.36 7.69 -8.84
N TYR A 213 -24.33 8.13 -9.54
CA TYR A 213 -24.28 8.20 -11.00
C TYR A 213 -23.35 7.10 -11.50
N VAL A 214 -23.80 6.28 -12.43
CA VAL A 214 -23.00 5.22 -13.05
C VAL A 214 -23.02 5.42 -14.56
N SER A 215 -21.86 5.71 -15.13
CA SER A 215 -21.65 5.83 -16.56
C SER A 215 -20.88 4.63 -17.09
N ARG A 216 -21.22 4.19 -18.27
CA ARG A 216 -20.52 3.10 -18.97
C ARG A 216 -19.66 3.70 -20.07
N LEU A 217 -18.40 3.94 -19.78
CA LEU A 217 -17.43 4.34 -20.79
C LEU A 217 -16.94 3.09 -21.53
N PRO A 218 -16.96 3.09 -22.87
CA PRO A 218 -16.51 1.93 -23.63
C PRO A 218 -15.02 1.68 -23.44
N ALA A 219 -14.66 0.60 -22.75
CA ALA A 219 -13.27 0.23 -22.43
C ALA A 219 -12.46 -0.27 -23.64
N HIS A 220 -13.15 -0.63 -24.74
CA HIS A 220 -12.52 -1.24 -25.93
C HIS A 220 -11.96 -0.23 -26.95
N GLN A 221 -11.97 1.05 -26.62
CA GLN A 221 -11.33 2.07 -27.42
C GLN A 221 -9.82 2.09 -27.09
N GLY A 222 -8.96 2.36 -28.08
CA GLY A 222 -7.53 2.51 -27.81
C GLY A 222 -7.25 3.51 -26.69
N ALA A 223 -6.15 3.33 -25.96
CA ALA A 223 -5.87 4.05 -24.71
C ALA A 223 -6.04 5.58 -24.81
N GLY A 224 -5.67 6.20 -25.95
CA GLY A 224 -5.87 7.64 -26.18
C GLY A 224 -7.35 8.04 -26.18
N GLN A 225 -8.17 7.35 -26.96
CA GLN A 225 -9.60 7.63 -27.12
C GLN A 225 -10.38 7.36 -25.79
N TYR A 226 -9.96 6.35 -25.04
CA TYR A 226 -10.52 6.11 -23.71
C TYR A 226 -10.31 7.31 -22.77
N TYR A 227 -9.07 7.83 -22.68
CA TYR A 227 -8.79 8.99 -21.83
C TYR A 227 -9.48 10.28 -22.34
N ASP A 228 -9.69 10.42 -23.65
CA ASP A 228 -10.43 11.56 -24.20
C ASP A 228 -11.91 11.50 -23.77
N SER A 229 -12.55 10.33 -23.89
CA SER A 229 -13.93 10.11 -23.46
C SER A 229 -14.08 10.26 -21.93
N LEU A 230 -13.15 9.69 -21.17
CA LEU A 230 -13.12 9.80 -19.69
C LEU A 230 -12.98 11.25 -19.25
N THR A 231 -12.09 12.01 -19.89
CA THR A 231 -11.88 13.43 -19.58
C THR A 231 -13.11 14.27 -19.90
N ALA A 232 -13.76 14.02 -21.02
CA ALA A 232 -14.99 14.72 -21.41
C ALA A 232 -16.12 14.47 -20.40
N GLU A 233 -16.28 13.22 -19.94
CA GLU A 233 -17.29 12.89 -18.94
C GLU A 233 -16.97 13.53 -17.58
N ILE A 234 -15.72 13.50 -17.15
CA ILE A 234 -15.28 14.18 -15.92
C ILE A 234 -15.54 15.68 -16.03
N ALA A 235 -15.19 16.33 -17.14
CA ALA A 235 -15.41 17.75 -17.34
C ALA A 235 -16.90 18.12 -17.25
N ALA A 236 -17.78 17.34 -17.90
CA ALA A 236 -19.23 17.55 -17.81
C ALA A 236 -19.76 17.43 -16.37
N LEU A 237 -19.24 16.47 -15.59
CA LEU A 237 -19.61 16.32 -14.18
C LEU A 237 -19.08 17.48 -13.31
N LEU A 238 -17.86 17.97 -13.59
CA LEU A 238 -17.29 19.13 -12.91
C LEU A 238 -18.12 20.39 -13.17
N ASP A 239 -18.57 20.60 -14.40
CA ASP A 239 -19.43 21.72 -14.75
C ASP A 239 -20.80 21.63 -14.06
N ALA A 240 -21.40 20.45 -14.03
CA ALA A 240 -22.68 20.23 -13.36
C ALA A 240 -22.60 20.44 -11.83
N ALA A 241 -21.44 20.16 -11.22
CA ALA A 241 -21.22 20.33 -9.79
C ALA A 241 -20.58 21.67 -9.42
N HIS A 242 -20.31 22.55 -10.39
CA HIS A 242 -19.58 23.82 -10.20
C HIS A 242 -18.22 23.63 -9.50
N GLY A 243 -17.49 22.61 -9.89
CA GLY A 243 -16.27 22.15 -9.21
C GLY A 243 -16.61 21.35 -7.95
N HIS A 244 -16.10 21.76 -6.78
CA HIS A 244 -16.29 21.10 -5.47
C HIS A 244 -16.12 19.58 -5.55
N ALA A 245 -15.07 19.13 -6.25
CA ALA A 245 -14.92 17.74 -6.65
C ALA A 245 -13.64 17.10 -6.13
N LEU A 246 -13.76 15.81 -5.79
CA LEU A 246 -12.65 14.90 -5.59
C LEU A 246 -12.71 13.80 -6.66
N VAL A 247 -11.62 13.65 -7.43
CA VAL A 247 -11.49 12.58 -8.43
C VAL A 247 -10.46 11.58 -7.93
N LEU A 248 -10.89 10.38 -7.57
CA LEU A 248 -10.07 9.30 -7.03
C LEU A 248 -9.66 8.31 -8.12
N PHE A 249 -8.42 8.40 -8.55
CA PHE A 249 -7.83 7.49 -9.52
C PHE A 249 -7.24 6.23 -8.85
N THR A 250 -7.15 5.16 -9.61
CA THR A 250 -6.50 3.92 -9.20
C THR A 250 -5.01 3.88 -9.59
N SER A 251 -4.55 4.75 -10.51
CA SER A 251 -3.16 4.84 -10.92
C SER A 251 -2.70 6.27 -11.19
N TYR A 252 -1.41 6.53 -11.01
CA TYR A 252 -0.77 7.80 -11.36
C TYR A 252 -0.81 8.07 -12.86
N ALA A 253 -0.68 7.03 -13.69
CA ALA A 253 -0.71 7.16 -15.14
C ALA A 253 -2.06 7.69 -15.62
N ALA A 254 -3.17 7.11 -15.13
CA ALA A 254 -4.52 7.58 -15.46
C ALA A 254 -4.76 9.01 -14.95
N MET A 255 -4.36 9.31 -13.73
CA MET A 255 -4.47 10.65 -13.15
C MET A 255 -3.71 11.69 -13.99
N SER A 256 -2.47 11.38 -14.41
CA SER A 256 -1.66 12.28 -15.23
C SER A 256 -2.27 12.47 -16.63
N ALA A 257 -2.72 11.40 -17.26
CA ALA A 257 -3.32 11.46 -18.59
C ALA A 257 -4.60 12.34 -18.63
N VAL A 258 -5.45 12.21 -17.62
CA VAL A 258 -6.66 13.04 -17.48
C VAL A 258 -6.31 14.48 -17.11
N LYS A 259 -5.37 14.67 -16.18
CA LYS A 259 -4.93 16.01 -15.76
C LYS A 259 -4.41 16.84 -16.92
N GLU A 260 -3.56 16.28 -17.78
CA GLU A 260 -3.01 17.00 -18.93
C GLU A 260 -4.15 17.44 -19.88
N ARG A 261 -5.11 16.55 -20.18
CA ARG A 261 -6.27 16.85 -21.01
C ARG A 261 -7.22 17.89 -20.41
N LEU A 262 -7.45 17.83 -19.09
CA LEU A 262 -8.25 18.83 -18.40
C LEU A 262 -7.59 20.21 -18.42
N ARG A 263 -6.25 20.28 -18.39
CA ARG A 263 -5.51 21.55 -18.50
C ARG A 263 -5.59 22.20 -19.87
N GLU A 264 -5.78 21.41 -20.92
CA GLU A 264 -5.99 21.91 -22.28
C GLU A 264 -7.39 22.48 -22.48
N GLN A 265 -8.32 22.18 -21.56
CA GLN A 265 -9.67 22.74 -21.55
C GLN A 265 -9.68 24.02 -20.71
N ASP A 266 -10.46 25.01 -21.14
CA ASP A 266 -10.65 26.27 -20.40
C ASP A 266 -11.63 26.04 -19.22
N LEU A 267 -11.13 25.35 -18.19
CA LEU A 267 -11.92 25.05 -16.99
C LEU A 267 -12.04 26.26 -16.11
N ALA A 268 -13.25 26.56 -15.65
CA ALA A 268 -13.52 27.63 -14.69
C ALA A 268 -13.01 27.32 -13.27
N TYR A 269 -12.44 26.13 -13.03
CA TYR A 269 -12.11 25.60 -11.71
C TYR A 269 -10.60 25.40 -11.53
N GLN A 270 -10.11 25.65 -10.31
CA GLN A 270 -8.71 25.41 -10.00
C GLN A 270 -8.46 23.91 -9.75
N LEU A 271 -7.52 23.33 -10.50
CA LEU A 271 -7.11 21.94 -10.37
C LEU A 271 -5.99 21.80 -9.36
N PHE A 272 -6.18 20.94 -8.37
CA PHE A 272 -5.17 20.50 -7.41
C PHE A 272 -4.79 19.04 -7.70
N THR A 273 -3.53 18.69 -7.44
CA THR A 273 -3.06 17.31 -7.56
C THR A 273 -2.37 16.91 -6.25
N LEU A 274 -2.82 15.83 -5.66
CA LEU A 274 -2.18 15.30 -4.46
C LEU A 274 -0.81 14.69 -4.83
N GLY A 275 0.23 15.13 -4.13
CA GLY A 275 1.60 14.70 -4.34
C GLY A 275 2.40 14.75 -3.03
N ARG A 276 3.71 14.92 -3.11
CA ARG A 276 4.61 14.92 -1.94
C ARG A 276 4.23 15.92 -0.83
N ASN A 277 3.59 17.04 -1.18
CA ASN A 277 3.14 18.06 -0.23
C ASN A 277 1.63 17.93 0.08
N ALA A 278 1.14 16.72 0.29
CA ALA A 278 -0.27 16.40 0.44
C ALA A 278 -1.02 17.30 1.45
N VAL A 279 -0.42 17.56 2.62
CA VAL A 279 -1.03 18.40 3.68
C VAL A 279 -1.26 19.83 3.20
N HIS A 280 -0.28 20.41 2.51
CA HIS A 280 -0.39 21.79 1.99
C HIS A 280 -1.44 21.87 0.87
N THR A 281 -1.38 20.95 -0.08
CA THR A 281 -2.33 20.87 -1.19
C THR A 281 -3.76 20.69 -0.71
N THR A 282 -3.98 19.80 0.26
CA THR A 282 -5.30 19.58 0.87
C THR A 282 -5.83 20.84 1.56
N LYS A 283 -4.95 21.57 2.27
CA LYS A 283 -5.34 22.84 2.89
C LYS A 283 -5.72 23.91 1.87
N GLN A 284 -4.97 24.02 0.77
CA GLN A 284 -5.30 24.95 -0.32
C GLN A 284 -6.63 24.57 -0.97
N PHE A 285 -6.83 23.30 -1.30
CA PHE A 285 -8.08 22.79 -1.87
C PHE A 285 -9.28 23.14 -0.99
N LYS A 286 -9.23 22.86 0.32
CA LYS A 286 -10.32 23.16 1.26
C LYS A 286 -10.67 24.64 1.34
N ASN A 287 -9.72 25.53 1.06
CA ASN A 287 -9.91 26.97 1.11
C ASN A 287 -10.26 27.59 -0.27
N THR A 288 -10.35 26.77 -1.32
CA THR A 288 -10.67 27.25 -2.67
C THR A 288 -12.09 26.85 -3.07
N PRO A 289 -13.05 27.79 -3.11
CA PRO A 289 -14.39 27.49 -3.58
C PRO A 289 -14.37 26.94 -5.00
N GLY A 290 -15.11 25.87 -5.26
CA GLY A 290 -15.14 25.22 -6.57
C GLY A 290 -13.85 24.51 -6.95
N GLY A 291 -12.92 24.28 -6.00
CA GLY A 291 -11.69 23.55 -6.27
C GLY A 291 -11.96 22.11 -6.73
N VAL A 292 -11.05 21.57 -7.54
CA VAL A 292 -11.08 20.17 -8.00
C VAL A 292 -9.79 19.49 -7.59
N LEU A 293 -9.88 18.42 -6.80
CA LEU A 293 -8.73 17.64 -6.33
C LEU A 293 -8.62 16.34 -7.10
N LEU A 294 -7.53 16.16 -7.84
CA LEU A 294 -7.15 14.91 -8.48
C LEU A 294 -6.20 14.14 -7.55
N ALA A 295 -6.54 12.91 -7.20
CA ALA A 295 -5.80 12.15 -6.21
C ALA A 295 -5.77 10.65 -6.51
N THR A 296 -4.74 9.97 -5.99
CA THR A 296 -4.56 8.51 -6.07
C THR A 296 -3.85 7.98 -4.81
N GLY A 297 -3.68 6.68 -4.70
CA GLY A 297 -2.93 6.03 -3.61
C GLY A 297 -3.53 6.32 -2.24
N ALA A 298 -2.75 6.96 -1.36
CA ALA A 298 -3.14 7.26 0.02
C ALA A 298 -4.40 8.15 0.15
N ALA A 299 -4.86 8.78 -0.93
CA ALA A 299 -6.07 9.60 -0.91
C ALA A 299 -7.37 8.78 -0.78
N TRP A 300 -7.33 7.51 -1.08
CA TRP A 300 -8.43 6.59 -0.80
C TRP A 300 -8.67 6.44 0.70
N GLU A 301 -7.62 6.66 1.49
CA GLU A 301 -7.62 6.54 2.94
C GLU A 301 -6.98 7.80 3.58
N GLY A 302 -7.47 8.25 4.72
CA GLY A 302 -6.73 9.20 5.55
C GLY A 302 -6.90 10.70 5.28
N PHE A 303 -7.79 11.13 4.39
CA PHE A 303 -8.13 12.54 4.21
C PHE A 303 -9.62 12.78 4.44
N ASP A 304 -9.94 13.81 5.22
CA ASP A 304 -11.32 14.23 5.49
C ASP A 304 -11.62 15.55 4.80
N PHE A 305 -12.78 15.62 4.16
CA PHE A 305 -13.27 16.79 3.43
C PHE A 305 -14.68 17.18 3.95
N PRO A 306 -14.78 17.72 5.18
CA PRO A 306 -16.09 18.04 5.77
C PRO A 306 -16.77 19.20 5.05
N GLY A 307 -18.08 19.16 5.02
CA GLY A 307 -18.94 20.19 4.42
C GLY A 307 -18.89 20.19 2.89
N ASP A 308 -19.17 21.33 2.30
CA ASP A 308 -19.34 21.48 0.85
C ASP A 308 -18.04 21.41 0.00
N CYS A 309 -16.90 21.06 0.62
CA CYS A 309 -15.63 20.94 -0.12
C CYS A 309 -15.69 19.88 -1.22
N VAL A 310 -16.44 18.79 -0.97
CA VAL A 310 -16.62 17.69 -1.92
C VAL A 310 -18.10 17.38 -2.03
N SER A 311 -18.78 18.03 -2.95
CA SER A 311 -20.15 17.71 -3.35
C SER A 311 -20.22 16.71 -4.51
N LEU A 312 -19.07 16.47 -5.17
CA LEU A 312 -18.91 15.49 -6.23
C LEU A 312 -17.67 14.61 -5.97
N LEU A 313 -17.89 13.32 -5.84
CA LEU A 313 -16.83 12.31 -5.83
C LEU A 313 -16.86 11.53 -7.14
N VAL A 314 -15.77 11.58 -7.92
CA VAL A 314 -15.64 10.82 -9.15
C VAL A 314 -14.66 9.67 -8.96
N ILE A 315 -15.07 8.47 -9.32
CA ILE A 315 -14.27 7.25 -9.34
C ILE A 315 -14.17 6.77 -10.78
N PRO A 316 -13.10 7.13 -11.50
CA PRO A 316 -12.94 6.82 -12.92
C PRO A 316 -12.88 5.32 -13.21
N ARG A 317 -12.39 4.53 -12.25
CA ARG A 317 -12.26 3.08 -12.34
C ARG A 317 -12.42 2.44 -10.97
N LEU A 318 -13.11 1.29 -10.92
CA LEU A 318 -13.26 0.52 -9.69
C LEU A 318 -11.89 0.09 -9.15
N PRO A 319 -11.65 0.22 -7.83
CA PRO A 319 -10.34 -0.02 -7.23
C PRO A 319 -10.06 -1.51 -7.01
N PHE A 320 -10.01 -2.28 -8.09
CA PHE A 320 -9.61 -3.68 -8.03
C PHE A 320 -8.15 -3.79 -7.53
N PRO A 321 -7.84 -4.80 -6.71
CA PRO A 321 -6.46 -5.05 -6.30
C PRO A 321 -5.61 -5.41 -7.52
N ILE A 322 -4.38 -4.92 -7.54
CA ILE A 322 -3.42 -5.20 -8.61
C ILE A 322 -2.93 -6.64 -8.45
N PRO A 323 -2.82 -7.41 -9.54
CA PRO A 323 -2.17 -8.71 -9.51
C PRO A 323 -0.69 -8.55 -9.10
N ASP A 324 -0.33 -9.14 -7.98
CA ASP A 324 1.04 -9.23 -7.48
C ASP A 324 1.39 -10.67 -7.08
N ALA A 325 2.64 -10.93 -6.73
CA ALA A 325 3.09 -12.26 -6.33
C ALA A 325 2.32 -12.82 -5.10
N LEU A 326 1.83 -11.93 -4.22
CA LEU A 326 1.00 -12.32 -3.08
C LEU A 326 -0.38 -12.79 -3.54
N LYS A 327 -0.99 -12.05 -4.48
CA LYS A 327 -2.29 -12.41 -5.07
C LYS A 327 -2.23 -13.67 -5.91
N GLU A 328 -1.14 -13.88 -6.66
CA GLU A 328 -0.93 -15.12 -7.40
C GLU A 328 -0.83 -16.33 -6.45
N LYS A 329 -0.11 -16.18 -5.33
CA LYS A 329 -0.01 -17.24 -4.32
C LYS A 329 -1.33 -17.48 -3.58
N GLU A 330 -2.11 -16.44 -3.33
CA GLU A 330 -3.46 -16.54 -2.77
C GLU A 330 -4.41 -17.23 -3.76
N ARG A 331 -4.30 -16.95 -5.06
CA ARG A 331 -5.07 -17.58 -6.12
C ARG A 331 -4.85 -19.08 -6.21
N GLU A 332 -3.63 -19.59 -5.98
CA GLU A 332 -3.33 -21.02 -5.97
C GLU A 332 -4.18 -21.83 -4.97
N GLN A 333 -4.71 -21.17 -3.93
CA GLN A 333 -5.57 -21.81 -2.92
C GLN A 333 -7.02 -21.98 -3.38
N TYR A 334 -7.40 -21.42 -4.53
CA TYR A 334 -8.75 -21.44 -5.06
C TYR A 334 -8.86 -22.36 -6.29
N PRO A 335 -9.90 -23.21 -6.35
CA PRO A 335 -10.04 -24.19 -7.43
C PRO A 335 -10.29 -23.56 -8.81
N THR A 336 -10.87 -22.37 -8.86
CA THR A 336 -11.16 -21.63 -10.11
C THR A 336 -10.89 -20.15 -9.97
N LEU A 337 -10.60 -19.49 -11.09
CA LEU A 337 -10.47 -18.03 -11.14
C LEU A 337 -11.74 -17.35 -10.62
N HIS A 338 -12.92 -17.85 -11.00
CA HIS A 338 -14.19 -17.28 -10.57
C HIS A 338 -14.37 -17.34 -9.04
N SER A 339 -14.01 -18.44 -8.39
CA SER A 339 -14.07 -18.56 -6.92
C SER A 339 -13.08 -17.62 -6.23
N PHE A 340 -11.89 -17.41 -6.81
CA PHE A 340 -10.92 -16.43 -6.33
C PHE A 340 -11.42 -14.99 -6.49
N LEU A 341 -11.94 -14.64 -7.67
CA LEU A 341 -12.49 -13.30 -7.91
C LEU A 341 -13.61 -12.98 -6.91
N ARG A 342 -14.56 -13.89 -6.72
CA ARG A 342 -15.68 -13.68 -5.77
C ARG A 342 -15.25 -13.69 -4.31
N GLY A 343 -14.31 -14.54 -3.94
CA GLY A 343 -13.89 -14.72 -2.55
C GLY A 343 -12.87 -13.68 -2.07
N ILE A 344 -12.07 -13.14 -2.95
CA ILE A 344 -10.93 -12.27 -2.62
C ILE A 344 -11.03 -10.91 -3.32
N VAL A 345 -10.99 -10.91 -4.64
CA VAL A 345 -10.79 -9.70 -5.44
C VAL A 345 -11.95 -8.72 -5.32
N VAL A 346 -13.19 -9.22 -5.46
CA VAL A 346 -14.40 -8.39 -5.34
C VAL A 346 -14.58 -7.85 -3.90
N PRO A 347 -14.46 -8.65 -2.83
CA PRO A 347 -14.51 -8.13 -1.48
C PRO A 347 -13.45 -7.06 -1.17
N GLU A 348 -12.22 -7.23 -1.64
CA GLU A 348 -11.17 -6.22 -1.46
C GLU A 348 -11.47 -4.92 -2.21
N MET A 349 -11.95 -5.03 -3.46
CA MET A 349 -12.43 -3.88 -4.22
C MET A 349 -13.57 -3.16 -3.48
N GLN A 350 -14.56 -3.90 -2.95
CA GLN A 350 -15.68 -3.31 -2.20
C GLN A 350 -15.21 -2.60 -0.93
N ILE A 351 -14.24 -3.14 -0.21
CA ILE A 351 -13.63 -2.51 0.98
C ILE A 351 -12.99 -1.17 0.57
N LYS A 352 -12.16 -1.17 -0.47
CA LYS A 352 -11.49 0.03 -0.94
C LYS A 352 -12.48 1.06 -1.53
N LEU A 353 -13.48 0.60 -2.25
CA LEU A 353 -14.56 1.46 -2.74
C LEU A 353 -15.32 2.13 -1.58
N ARG A 354 -15.65 1.37 -0.52
CA ARG A 354 -16.30 1.90 0.68
C ARG A 354 -15.45 2.94 1.40
N GLN A 355 -14.13 2.76 1.43
CA GLN A 355 -13.21 3.77 1.97
C GLN A 355 -13.25 5.06 1.15
N GLY A 356 -13.26 4.96 -0.20
CA GLY A 356 -13.43 6.08 -1.11
C GLY A 356 -14.76 6.81 -0.91
N PHE A 357 -15.86 6.08 -0.75
CA PHE A 357 -17.17 6.66 -0.41
C PHE A 357 -17.14 7.45 0.90
N GLY A 358 -16.39 6.99 1.90
CA GLY A 358 -16.21 7.69 3.16
C GLY A 358 -15.52 9.05 3.02
N ARG A 359 -15.03 9.42 1.83
CA ARG A 359 -14.47 10.75 1.56
C ARG A 359 -15.53 11.77 1.16
N ALA A 360 -16.73 11.31 0.84
CA ALA A 360 -17.80 12.15 0.30
C ALA A 360 -18.77 12.68 1.37
N ILE A 361 -19.03 11.93 2.45
CA ILE A 361 -19.98 12.28 3.49
C ILE A 361 -19.34 12.11 4.85
N HIS A 362 -19.20 13.19 5.61
CA HIS A 362 -18.59 13.24 6.94
C HIS A 362 -19.57 13.72 8.01
N LEU A 363 -20.56 14.52 7.61
CA LEU A 363 -21.60 15.06 8.50
C LEU A 363 -22.96 14.53 8.07
N GLU A 364 -23.93 14.50 8.98
CA GLU A 364 -25.30 14.09 8.67
C GLU A 364 -26.00 15.01 7.65
N THR A 365 -25.51 16.24 7.53
CA THR A 365 -26.01 17.27 6.61
C THR A 365 -25.33 17.25 5.24
N ASP A 366 -24.19 16.57 5.11
CA ASP A 366 -23.45 16.54 3.85
C ASP A 366 -24.26 15.84 2.76
N THR A 367 -24.22 16.40 1.56
CA THR A 367 -24.80 15.79 0.36
C THR A 367 -23.71 15.62 -0.70
N CYS A 368 -23.74 14.51 -1.41
CA CYS A 368 -22.73 14.23 -2.43
C CYS A 368 -23.29 13.44 -3.61
N VAL A 369 -22.83 13.78 -4.81
CA VAL A 369 -22.95 12.92 -5.99
C VAL A 369 -21.72 12.03 -6.07
N VAL A 370 -21.91 10.73 -6.15
CA VAL A 370 -20.83 9.77 -6.36
C VAL A 370 -20.95 9.21 -7.77
N ALA A 371 -20.01 9.56 -8.62
CA ALA A 371 -19.96 9.15 -10.02
C ALA A 371 -18.93 8.02 -10.21
N ILE A 372 -19.38 6.87 -10.69
CA ILE A 372 -18.54 5.72 -11.05
C ILE A 372 -18.56 5.62 -12.58
N LEU A 373 -17.37 5.77 -13.21
CA LEU A 373 -17.19 5.84 -14.65
C LEU A 373 -16.53 4.57 -15.22
N ASP A 374 -16.86 3.42 -14.66
CA ASP A 374 -16.33 2.12 -15.06
C ASP A 374 -17.42 1.26 -15.73
N GLU A 375 -17.02 0.26 -16.56
CA GLU A 375 -17.95 -0.64 -17.25
C GLU A 375 -18.74 -1.57 -16.32
#